data_859c0ecf3422ad6820e784409525a7e3
#
_entry.id   859c0ecf3422ad6820e784409525a7e3
#
_cell.length_a   1.000
_cell.length_b   1.000
_cell.length_c   1.000
_cell.angle_alpha   90.00
_cell.angle_beta   90.00
_cell.angle_gamma   90.00
#
_symmetry.space_group_name_H-M   'P 1'
#
loop_
_entity.id
_entity.type
_entity.pdbx_description
1 polymer ?
#
loop_
_entity_poly.entity_id
_entity_poly.type
_entity_poly.pdbx_seq_one_letter_code
_entity_poly.pdbx_strand_id
1 'polypeptide(L)'
;MKSKSRSTVRPSPTELEREQAKEKIVEAAFAIGAKQGLIGISARSVARDAGVSVGYLYKLFPSKSDIMVAAAERYFERTLYQQLCRIEPGQDYVDYCQKLWDCTATTLEVFRRDWLRGSEDLPKPDLLAAQIRMDSFLSHARSALEQVAHQDKRIAWDLLPPGSDVVGVVEFTLRSLLSSLRKHDADCLLLLAFLRRGLYPIPE
;
A
#
# COMPACT_ATOMS: atom_id res chain seq x y z
N MET A 1 33.36 -8.13 20.62
CA MET A 1 32.04 -7.86 19.95
C MET A 1 32.02 -8.61 18.63
N LYS A 2 31.28 -9.73 18.53
CA LYS A 2 31.22 -10.56 17.31
C LYS A 2 30.00 -10.08 16.49
N SER A 3 30.27 -9.45 15.35
CA SER A 3 29.28 -9.10 14.31
C SER A 3 28.62 -10.38 13.78
N LYS A 4 27.31 -10.55 13.99
CA LYS A 4 26.53 -11.59 13.32
C LYS A 4 26.21 -11.12 11.90
N SER A 5 27.01 -11.59 10.97
CA SER A 5 26.71 -11.54 9.53
C SER A 5 25.36 -12.25 9.28
N ARG A 6 24.36 -11.52 8.80
CA ARG A 6 23.12 -12.10 8.25
C ARG A 6 23.49 -12.83 6.96
N SER A 7 23.60 -14.16 7.04
CA SER A 7 23.73 -15.04 5.90
C SER A 7 22.44 -14.96 5.07
N THR A 8 22.48 -14.31 3.92
CA THR A 8 21.45 -14.42 2.88
C THR A 8 21.57 -15.81 2.23
N VAL A 9 20.81 -16.77 2.75
CA VAL A 9 20.70 -18.11 2.16
C VAL A 9 20.07 -17.94 0.78
N ARG A 10 20.76 -18.36 -0.28
CA ARG A 10 20.18 -18.43 -1.64
C ARG A 10 19.04 -19.46 -1.64
N PRO A 11 17.85 -19.13 -2.18
CA PRO A 11 16.74 -20.07 -2.23
C PRO A 11 17.13 -21.31 -3.06
N SER A 12 16.58 -22.47 -2.68
CA SER A 12 16.77 -23.71 -3.44
C SER A 12 16.10 -23.60 -4.82
N PRO A 13 16.52 -24.40 -5.83
CA PRO A 13 15.88 -24.40 -7.16
C PRO A 13 14.36 -24.60 -7.08
N THR A 14 13.89 -25.47 -6.19
CA THR A 14 12.46 -25.75 -5.97
C THR A 14 11.72 -24.55 -5.35
N GLU A 15 12.36 -23.79 -4.47
CA GLU A 15 11.79 -22.55 -3.90
C GLU A 15 11.71 -21.47 -4.97
N LEU A 16 12.72 -21.35 -5.81
CA LEU A 16 12.72 -20.37 -6.91
C LEU A 16 11.61 -20.66 -7.93
N GLU A 17 11.44 -21.93 -8.32
CA GLU A 17 10.36 -22.36 -9.20
C GLU A 17 8.98 -22.10 -8.61
N ARG A 18 8.82 -22.31 -7.29
CA ARG A 18 7.59 -22.04 -6.56
C ARG A 18 7.26 -20.56 -6.54
N GLU A 19 8.24 -19.69 -6.27
CA GLU A 19 8.02 -18.23 -6.28
C GLU A 19 7.73 -17.71 -7.70
N GLN A 20 8.40 -18.25 -8.73
CA GLN A 20 8.09 -17.92 -10.12
C GLN A 20 6.67 -18.33 -10.52
N ALA A 21 6.20 -19.49 -10.03
CA ALA A 21 4.83 -19.95 -10.29
C ALA A 21 3.80 -19.06 -9.58
N LYS A 22 4.06 -18.64 -8.33
CA LYS A 22 3.22 -17.67 -7.62
C LYS A 22 3.12 -16.35 -8.38
N GLU A 23 4.25 -15.84 -8.84
CA GLU A 23 4.31 -14.60 -9.60
C GLU A 23 3.46 -14.67 -10.87
N LYS A 24 3.57 -15.76 -11.65
CA LYS A 24 2.74 -15.98 -12.85
C LYS A 24 1.24 -16.04 -12.51
N ILE A 25 0.88 -16.67 -11.41
CA ILE A 25 -0.52 -16.75 -10.95
C ILE A 25 -1.05 -15.35 -10.58
N VAL A 26 -0.27 -14.57 -9.83
CA VAL A 26 -0.64 -13.21 -9.43
C VAL A 26 -0.78 -12.30 -10.65
N GLU A 27 0.14 -12.37 -11.61
CA GLU A 27 0.06 -11.61 -12.86
C GLU A 27 -1.17 -11.98 -13.70
N ALA A 28 -1.47 -13.26 -13.83
CA ALA A 28 -2.67 -13.71 -14.54
C ALA A 28 -3.95 -13.23 -13.83
N ALA A 29 -4.00 -13.35 -12.51
CA ALA A 29 -5.14 -12.87 -11.71
C ALA A 29 -5.30 -11.35 -11.81
N PHE A 30 -4.20 -10.59 -11.72
CA PHE A 30 -4.20 -9.14 -11.92
C PHE A 30 -4.72 -8.75 -13.32
N ALA A 31 -4.23 -9.39 -14.37
CA ALA A 31 -4.66 -9.10 -15.75
C ALA A 31 -6.16 -9.37 -15.96
N ILE A 32 -6.71 -10.41 -15.34
CA ILE A 32 -8.14 -10.71 -15.35
C ILE A 32 -8.90 -9.66 -14.54
N GLY A 33 -8.45 -9.35 -13.32
CA GLY A 33 -9.06 -8.35 -12.45
C GLY A 33 -9.11 -6.96 -13.07
N ALA A 34 -8.05 -6.54 -13.75
CA ALA A 34 -7.99 -5.27 -14.46
C ALA A 34 -9.02 -5.14 -15.60
N LYS A 35 -9.44 -6.25 -16.20
CA LYS A 35 -10.42 -6.26 -17.29
C LYS A 35 -11.86 -6.49 -16.84
N GLN A 36 -12.05 -7.29 -15.81
CA GLN A 36 -13.36 -7.85 -15.43
C GLN A 36 -13.73 -7.62 -13.96
N GLY A 37 -12.88 -6.93 -13.19
CA GLY A 37 -13.02 -6.80 -11.74
C GLY A 37 -12.69 -8.10 -11.00
N LEU A 38 -12.77 -8.05 -9.67
CA LEU A 38 -12.49 -9.22 -8.82
C LEU A 38 -13.45 -10.39 -9.09
N ILE A 39 -14.69 -10.11 -9.46
CA ILE A 39 -15.69 -11.14 -9.77
C ILE A 39 -15.29 -12.02 -10.95
N GLY A 40 -14.55 -11.46 -11.93
CA GLY A 40 -14.06 -12.20 -13.11
C GLY A 40 -12.92 -13.18 -12.81
N ILE A 41 -12.29 -13.09 -11.64
CA ILE A 41 -11.19 -13.96 -11.25
C ILE A 41 -11.76 -15.35 -10.91
N SER A 42 -11.38 -16.37 -11.68
CA SER A 42 -11.69 -17.76 -11.39
C SER A 42 -10.41 -18.62 -11.39
N ALA A 43 -10.37 -19.65 -10.55
CA ALA A 43 -9.22 -20.55 -10.46
C ALA A 43 -8.88 -21.18 -11.83
N ARG A 44 -9.90 -21.48 -12.66
CA ARG A 44 -9.70 -22.07 -13.99
C ARG A 44 -9.06 -21.09 -14.97
N SER A 45 -9.57 -19.85 -15.03
CA SER A 45 -9.02 -18.82 -15.93
C SER A 45 -7.60 -18.45 -15.52
N VAL A 46 -7.36 -18.24 -14.21
CA VAL A 46 -6.03 -17.91 -13.69
C VAL A 46 -5.02 -19.05 -13.95
N ALA A 47 -5.39 -20.30 -13.65
CA ALA A 47 -4.50 -21.45 -13.88
C ALA A 47 -4.14 -21.61 -15.37
N ARG A 48 -5.11 -21.46 -16.27
CA ARG A 48 -4.91 -21.49 -17.72
C ARG A 48 -3.94 -20.38 -18.16
N ASP A 49 -4.18 -19.14 -17.74
CA ASP A 49 -3.40 -17.98 -18.18
C ASP A 49 -2.00 -17.95 -17.55
N ALA A 50 -1.84 -18.53 -16.34
CA ALA A 50 -0.55 -18.72 -15.68
C ALA A 50 0.24 -19.97 -16.18
N GLY A 51 -0.38 -20.83 -16.98
CA GLY A 51 0.24 -22.07 -17.48
C GLY A 51 0.47 -23.13 -16.40
N VAL A 52 -0.41 -23.19 -15.38
CA VAL A 52 -0.33 -24.17 -14.28
C VAL A 52 -1.59 -25.01 -14.18
N SER A 53 -1.52 -26.17 -13.51
CA SER A 53 -2.73 -26.92 -13.19
C SER A 53 -3.53 -26.26 -12.05
N VAL A 54 -4.86 -26.42 -12.06
CA VAL A 54 -5.72 -25.93 -10.99
C VAL A 54 -5.34 -26.54 -9.63
N GLY A 55 -4.95 -27.81 -9.61
CA GLY A 55 -4.49 -28.47 -8.39
C GLY A 55 -3.17 -27.87 -7.85
N TYR A 56 -2.25 -27.47 -8.72
CA TYR A 56 -1.02 -26.79 -8.31
C TYR A 56 -1.30 -25.36 -7.84
N LEU A 57 -2.21 -24.65 -8.52
CA LEU A 57 -2.66 -23.32 -8.09
C LEU A 57 -3.18 -23.36 -6.65
N TYR A 58 -4.06 -24.32 -6.29
CA TYR A 58 -4.58 -24.44 -4.93
C TYR A 58 -3.54 -24.89 -3.88
N LYS A 59 -2.44 -25.49 -4.27
CA LYS A 59 -1.29 -25.71 -3.37
C LYS A 59 -0.57 -24.39 -2.99
N LEU A 60 -0.62 -23.39 -3.88
CA LEU A 60 0.04 -22.09 -3.68
C LEU A 60 -0.91 -21.05 -3.08
N PHE A 61 -2.17 -21.08 -3.47
CA PHE A 61 -3.25 -20.20 -3.01
C PHE A 61 -4.45 -21.06 -2.57
N PRO A 62 -4.60 -21.34 -1.27
CA PRO A 62 -5.57 -22.31 -0.75
C PRO A 62 -7.02 -22.01 -1.11
N SER A 63 -7.38 -20.74 -1.35
CA SER A 63 -8.74 -20.33 -1.70
C SER A 63 -8.78 -19.40 -2.92
N LYS A 64 -9.97 -19.23 -3.50
CA LYS A 64 -10.22 -18.20 -4.52
C LYS A 64 -9.95 -16.80 -3.96
N SER A 65 -10.29 -16.58 -2.71
CA SER A 65 -10.08 -15.33 -2.02
C SER A 65 -8.61 -14.95 -1.94
N ASP A 66 -7.71 -15.90 -1.65
CA ASP A 66 -6.26 -15.62 -1.62
C ASP A 66 -5.75 -15.13 -2.98
N ILE A 67 -6.28 -15.69 -4.08
CA ILE A 67 -5.93 -15.26 -5.42
C ILE A 67 -6.43 -13.84 -5.69
N MET A 68 -7.69 -13.55 -5.32
CA MET A 68 -8.31 -12.24 -5.52
C MET A 68 -7.58 -11.16 -4.71
N VAL A 69 -7.20 -11.49 -3.51
CA VAL A 69 -6.45 -10.59 -2.65
C VAL A 69 -5.06 -10.33 -3.20
N ALA A 70 -4.33 -11.36 -3.65
CA ALA A 70 -3.02 -11.17 -4.28
C ALA A 70 -3.10 -10.32 -5.56
N ALA A 71 -4.18 -10.44 -6.34
CA ALA A 71 -4.44 -9.58 -7.49
C ALA A 71 -4.70 -8.12 -7.09
N ALA A 72 -5.48 -7.90 -6.03
CA ALA A 72 -5.73 -6.56 -5.49
C ALA A 72 -4.43 -5.92 -4.93
N GLU A 73 -3.59 -6.70 -4.25
CA GLU A 73 -2.26 -6.23 -3.80
C GLU A 73 -1.41 -5.76 -4.96
N ARG A 74 -1.34 -6.55 -6.03
CA ARG A 74 -0.60 -6.18 -7.24
C ARG A 74 -1.13 -4.89 -7.86
N TYR A 75 -2.45 -4.66 -7.80
CA TYR A 75 -3.04 -3.39 -8.22
C TYR A 75 -2.52 -2.22 -7.41
N PHE A 76 -2.58 -2.30 -6.07
CA PHE A 76 -2.10 -1.22 -5.20
C PHE A 76 -0.58 -1.03 -5.28
N GLU A 77 0.17 -2.11 -5.39
CA GLU A 77 1.62 -2.06 -5.59
C GLU A 77 1.98 -1.26 -6.84
N ARG A 78 1.33 -1.53 -7.95
CA ARG A 78 1.60 -0.84 -9.23
C ARG A 78 1.09 0.59 -9.27
N THR A 79 -0.01 0.88 -8.60
CA THR A 79 -0.62 2.21 -8.65
C THR A 79 -0.12 3.16 -7.57
N LEU A 80 0.11 2.68 -6.36
CA LEU A 80 0.53 3.54 -5.23
C LEU A 80 2.04 3.55 -5.02
N TYR A 81 2.68 2.38 -4.92
CA TYR A 81 4.09 2.34 -4.53
C TYR A 81 5.00 3.04 -5.53
N GLN A 82 4.76 2.88 -6.83
CA GLN A 82 5.58 3.53 -7.86
C GLN A 82 5.48 5.06 -7.82
N GLN A 83 4.35 5.60 -7.38
CA GLN A 83 4.14 7.05 -7.28
C GLN A 83 4.67 7.62 -5.96
N LEU A 84 4.54 6.86 -4.87
CA LEU A 84 4.94 7.31 -3.53
C LEU A 84 6.44 7.13 -3.25
N CYS A 85 7.10 6.15 -3.88
CA CYS A 85 8.54 5.94 -3.70
C CYS A 85 9.43 7.01 -4.34
N ARG A 86 8.86 7.95 -5.12
CA ARG A 86 9.63 9.07 -5.68
C ARG A 86 9.64 10.24 -4.70
N ILE A 87 10.55 10.19 -3.74
CA ILE A 87 10.82 11.30 -2.83
C ILE A 87 11.92 12.15 -3.47
N GLU A 88 11.63 13.43 -3.68
CA GLU A 88 12.59 14.37 -4.24
C GLU A 88 13.45 14.98 -3.12
N PRO A 89 14.73 15.30 -3.39
CA PRO A 89 15.56 15.98 -2.41
C PRO A 89 14.92 17.32 -2.00
N GLY A 90 14.75 17.54 -0.70
CA GLY A 90 14.12 18.76 -0.16
C GLY A 90 12.61 18.84 -0.34
N GLN A 91 11.95 17.72 -0.60
CA GLN A 91 10.48 17.61 -0.65
C GLN A 91 9.86 18.22 0.59
N ASP A 92 8.87 19.10 0.41
CA ASP A 92 8.04 19.63 1.50
C ASP A 92 7.18 18.52 2.10
N TYR A 93 7.19 18.41 3.44
CA TYR A 93 6.45 17.34 4.13
C TYR A 93 4.95 17.46 3.92
N VAL A 94 4.38 18.66 3.99
CA VAL A 94 2.94 18.89 3.83
C VAL A 94 2.51 18.69 2.38
N ASP A 95 3.32 19.13 1.42
CA ASP A 95 3.07 18.86 -0.01
C ASP A 95 3.16 17.35 -0.32
N TYR A 96 4.05 16.62 0.36
CA TYR A 96 4.10 15.17 0.25
C TYR A 96 2.85 14.50 0.86
N CYS A 97 2.34 15.01 1.99
CA CYS A 97 1.07 14.54 2.56
C CYS A 97 -0.11 14.75 1.61
N GLN A 98 -0.16 15.91 0.91
CA GLN A 98 -1.16 16.17 -0.13
C GLN A 98 -1.05 15.14 -1.26
N LYS A 99 0.16 14.95 -1.79
CA LYS A 99 0.41 13.95 -2.85
C LYS A 99 0.01 12.54 -2.42
N LEU A 100 0.32 12.15 -1.20
CA LEU A 100 -0.06 10.85 -0.62
C LEU A 100 -1.58 10.69 -0.56
N TRP A 101 -2.29 11.74 -0.12
CA TRP A 101 -3.74 11.79 -0.10
C TRP A 101 -4.32 11.63 -1.50
N ASP A 102 -3.95 12.48 -2.45
CA ASP A 102 -4.52 12.53 -3.80
C ASP A 102 -4.31 11.21 -4.53
N CYS A 103 -3.10 10.64 -4.47
CA CYS A 103 -2.78 9.35 -5.05
C CYS A 103 -3.63 8.22 -4.43
N THR A 104 -3.77 8.22 -3.10
CA THR A 104 -4.50 7.17 -2.39
C THR A 104 -6.00 7.27 -2.65
N ALA A 105 -6.58 8.47 -2.56
CA ALA A 105 -8.00 8.72 -2.81
C ALA A 105 -8.39 8.31 -4.23
N THR A 106 -7.64 8.77 -5.24
CA THR A 106 -7.86 8.42 -6.64
C THR A 106 -7.74 6.92 -6.89
N THR A 107 -6.70 6.28 -6.34
CA THR A 107 -6.50 4.83 -6.49
C THR A 107 -7.65 4.03 -5.86
N LEU A 108 -8.11 4.43 -4.68
CA LEU A 108 -9.25 3.77 -4.02
C LEU A 108 -10.56 3.97 -4.80
N GLU A 109 -10.79 5.14 -5.36
CA GLU A 109 -11.97 5.40 -6.19
C GLU A 109 -12.00 4.51 -7.43
N VAL A 110 -10.88 4.46 -8.18
CA VAL A 110 -10.74 3.58 -9.35
C VAL A 110 -10.91 2.11 -8.95
N PHE A 111 -10.32 1.68 -7.84
CA PHE A 111 -10.46 0.32 -7.35
C PHE A 111 -11.92 -0.03 -7.03
N ARG A 112 -12.65 0.84 -6.33
CA ARG A 112 -14.08 0.63 -6.05
C ARG A 112 -14.91 0.54 -7.33
N ARG A 113 -14.68 1.46 -8.26
CA ARG A 113 -15.45 1.53 -9.51
C ARG A 113 -15.21 0.34 -10.41
N ASP A 114 -13.97 -0.08 -10.59
CA ASP A 114 -13.58 -1.02 -11.64
C ASP A 114 -13.34 -2.43 -11.12
N TRP A 115 -12.81 -2.57 -9.89
CA TRP A 115 -12.43 -3.86 -9.32
C TRP A 115 -13.48 -4.46 -8.40
N LEU A 116 -14.22 -3.62 -7.65
CA LEU A 116 -15.26 -4.10 -6.73
C LEU A 116 -16.65 -4.16 -7.36
N ARG A 117 -16.81 -3.85 -8.63
CA ARG A 117 -18.09 -3.96 -9.31
C ARG A 117 -18.66 -5.38 -9.20
N GLY A 118 -19.86 -5.54 -8.65
CA GLY A 118 -20.52 -6.82 -8.47
C GLY A 118 -19.94 -7.72 -7.37
N SER A 119 -19.11 -7.16 -6.47
CA SER A 119 -18.47 -7.91 -5.38
C SER A 119 -19.28 -7.92 -4.08
N GLU A 120 -20.53 -7.48 -4.10
CA GLU A 120 -21.41 -7.40 -2.93
C GLU A 120 -21.62 -8.76 -2.23
N ASP A 121 -21.46 -9.86 -2.98
CA ASP A 121 -21.59 -11.23 -2.51
C ASP A 121 -20.26 -11.90 -2.10
N LEU A 122 -19.14 -11.15 -1.99
CA LEU A 122 -17.87 -11.74 -1.57
C LEU A 122 -17.90 -12.17 -0.10
N PRO A 123 -17.41 -13.38 0.24
CA PRO A 123 -17.40 -13.85 1.61
C PRO A 123 -16.62 -12.96 2.56
N LYS A 124 -17.20 -12.64 3.72
CA LYS A 124 -16.62 -11.80 4.79
C LYS A 124 -15.26 -12.26 5.41
N PRO A 125 -14.79 -13.54 5.28
CA PRO A 125 -13.48 -13.94 5.79
C PRO A 125 -12.28 -13.16 5.20
N ASP A 126 -12.47 -12.48 4.07
CA ASP A 126 -11.40 -11.74 3.38
C ASP A 126 -11.03 -10.41 4.02
N LEU A 127 -11.83 -9.93 4.98
CA LEU A 127 -11.53 -8.72 5.75
C LEU A 127 -10.22 -8.82 6.55
N LEU A 128 -9.89 -9.99 7.09
CA LEU A 128 -8.66 -10.19 7.86
C LEU A 128 -7.42 -10.18 6.96
N ALA A 129 -7.51 -10.82 5.80
CA ALA A 129 -6.44 -10.79 4.81
C ALA A 129 -6.23 -9.37 4.25
N ALA A 130 -7.31 -8.64 3.96
CA ALA A 130 -7.27 -7.24 3.57
C ALA A 130 -6.68 -6.33 4.67
N GLN A 131 -6.93 -6.65 5.95
CA GLN A 131 -6.39 -5.90 7.08
C GLN A 131 -4.87 -6.10 7.24
N ILE A 132 -4.38 -7.33 7.19
CA ILE A 132 -2.94 -7.64 7.30
C ILE A 132 -2.13 -6.94 6.19
N ARG A 133 -2.73 -6.75 5.03
CA ARG A 133 -2.09 -6.12 3.87
C ARG A 133 -2.20 -4.61 3.85
N MET A 134 -3.23 -4.07 4.48
CA MET A 134 -3.29 -2.66 4.82
C MET A 134 -2.10 -2.27 5.71
N ASP A 135 -1.68 -3.15 6.63
CA ASP A 135 -0.52 -2.91 7.49
C ASP A 135 0.80 -2.82 6.70
N SER A 136 0.96 -3.61 5.63
CA SER A 136 2.12 -3.51 4.75
C SER A 136 2.14 -2.17 3.99
N PHE A 137 0.98 -1.76 3.43
CA PHE A 137 0.86 -0.45 2.78
C PHE A 137 1.16 0.69 3.75
N LEU A 138 0.61 0.64 4.96
CA LEU A 138 0.84 1.64 5.99
C LEU A 138 2.30 1.71 6.43
N SER A 139 2.98 0.57 6.47
CA SER A 139 4.42 0.50 6.76
C SER A 139 5.25 1.27 5.71
N HIS A 140 4.94 1.11 4.41
CA HIS A 140 5.62 1.85 3.35
C HIS A 140 5.30 3.35 3.40
N ALA A 141 4.04 3.72 3.60
CA ALA A 141 3.64 5.12 3.73
C ALA A 141 4.29 5.80 4.94
N ARG A 142 4.39 5.07 6.08
CA ARG A 142 5.10 5.52 7.28
C ARG A 142 6.57 5.79 6.99
N SER A 143 7.28 4.81 6.42
CA SER A 143 8.70 4.96 6.11
C SER A 143 8.97 6.11 5.14
N ALA A 144 8.12 6.31 4.15
CA ALA A 144 8.23 7.42 3.22
C ALA A 144 8.01 8.77 3.89
N LEU A 145 6.98 8.90 4.74
CA LEU A 145 6.73 10.11 5.52
C LEU A 145 7.87 10.42 6.50
N GLU A 146 8.40 9.41 7.20
CA GLU A 146 9.57 9.56 8.06
C GLU A 146 10.78 10.08 7.28
N GLN A 147 11.03 9.51 6.10
CA GLN A 147 12.13 9.94 5.25
C GLN A 147 11.97 11.40 4.80
N VAL A 148 10.78 11.80 4.37
CA VAL A 148 10.50 13.19 3.96
C VAL A 148 10.63 14.13 5.15
N ALA A 149 10.08 13.78 6.32
CA ALA A 149 10.18 14.60 7.53
C ALA A 149 11.64 14.81 7.98
N HIS A 150 12.50 13.80 7.84
CA HIS A 150 13.94 13.93 8.14
C HIS A 150 14.69 14.79 7.13
N GLN A 151 14.26 14.79 5.87
CA GLN A 151 14.91 15.55 4.80
C GLN A 151 14.44 17.00 4.72
N ASP A 152 13.23 17.31 5.19
CA ASP A 152 12.68 18.67 5.16
C ASP A 152 13.21 19.52 6.31
N LYS A 153 14.28 20.24 6.02
CA LYS A 153 14.96 21.13 6.98
C LYS A 153 14.18 22.38 7.38
N ARG A 154 13.03 22.62 6.76
CA ARG A 154 12.15 23.77 7.08
C ARG A 154 11.25 23.46 8.26
N ILE A 155 11.13 22.21 8.69
CA ILE A 155 10.35 21.82 9.86
C ILE A 155 11.02 22.38 11.11
N ALA A 156 10.31 23.23 11.83
CA ALA A 156 10.76 23.81 13.08
C ALA A 156 10.34 22.91 14.25
N TRP A 157 11.15 21.92 14.56
CA TRP A 157 10.88 20.94 15.62
C TRP A 157 10.74 21.57 17.01
N ASP A 158 11.36 22.71 17.23
CA ASP A 158 11.31 23.52 18.45
C ASP A 158 9.95 24.20 18.67
N LEU A 159 9.12 24.34 17.65
CA LEU A 159 7.75 24.87 17.78
C LEU A 159 6.76 23.81 18.30
N LEU A 160 7.15 22.56 18.27
CA LEU A 160 6.29 21.47 18.72
C LEU A 160 6.37 21.29 20.25
N PRO A 161 5.33 20.70 20.88
CA PRO A 161 5.36 20.39 22.30
C PRO A 161 6.58 19.56 22.68
N PRO A 162 7.16 19.75 23.92
CA PRO A 162 8.27 18.94 24.38
C PRO A 162 7.99 17.45 24.29
N GLY A 163 8.95 16.69 23.74
CA GLY A 163 8.82 15.24 23.51
C GLY A 163 8.18 14.87 22.16
N SER A 164 7.84 15.84 21.32
CA SER A 164 7.45 15.56 19.94
C SER A 164 8.67 15.14 19.12
N ASP A 165 8.46 14.13 18.28
CA ASP A 165 9.48 13.62 17.38
C ASP A 165 8.89 13.30 16.00
N VAL A 166 9.74 12.88 15.07
CA VAL A 166 9.33 12.50 13.71
C VAL A 166 8.27 11.40 13.74
N VAL A 167 8.44 10.41 14.62
CA VAL A 167 7.51 9.27 14.72
C VAL A 167 6.12 9.73 15.13
N GLY A 168 6.04 10.59 16.17
CA GLY A 168 4.77 11.14 16.65
C GLY A 168 4.04 11.97 15.58
N VAL A 169 4.75 12.82 14.83
CA VAL A 169 4.19 13.62 13.74
C VAL A 169 3.69 12.72 12.61
N VAL A 170 4.46 11.71 12.22
CA VAL A 170 4.07 10.76 11.17
C VAL A 170 2.87 9.93 11.57
N GLU A 171 2.81 9.41 12.80
CA GLU A 171 1.67 8.66 13.30
C GLU A 171 0.38 9.51 13.37
N PHE A 172 0.50 10.76 13.83
CA PHE A 172 -0.61 11.71 13.80
C PHE A 172 -1.12 11.95 12.37
N THR A 173 -0.20 12.20 11.44
CA THR A 173 -0.51 12.45 10.02
C THR A 173 -1.21 11.23 9.40
N LEU A 174 -0.63 10.04 9.51
CA LEU A 174 -1.20 8.81 8.97
C LEU A 174 -2.59 8.51 9.53
N ARG A 175 -2.76 8.61 10.83
CA ARG A 175 -4.05 8.38 11.48
C ARG A 175 -5.12 9.34 10.97
N SER A 176 -4.76 10.60 10.80
CA SER A 176 -5.67 11.64 10.29
C SER A 176 -6.03 11.40 8.83
N LEU A 177 -5.06 11.11 7.96
CA LEU A 177 -5.30 10.78 6.55
C LEU A 177 -6.19 9.53 6.41
N LEU A 178 -5.91 8.48 7.17
CA LEU A 178 -6.73 7.26 7.16
C LEU A 178 -8.16 7.50 7.66
N SER A 179 -8.32 8.33 8.69
CA SER A 179 -9.65 8.68 9.20
C SER A 179 -10.47 9.37 8.11
N SER A 180 -9.87 10.32 7.42
CA SER A 180 -10.50 11.08 6.34
C SER A 180 -10.85 10.17 5.14
N LEU A 181 -9.92 9.31 4.71
CA LEU A 181 -10.18 8.33 3.64
C LEU A 181 -11.32 7.36 3.98
N ARG A 182 -11.42 6.91 5.24
CA ARG A 182 -12.50 6.02 5.70
C ARG A 182 -13.85 6.71 5.74
N LYS A 183 -13.88 8.00 6.04
CA LYS A 183 -15.12 8.82 6.05
C LYS A 183 -15.53 9.28 4.66
N HIS A 184 -14.71 9.01 3.64
CA HIS A 184 -14.91 9.50 2.28
C HIS A 184 -14.96 11.03 2.21
N ASP A 185 -14.12 11.70 3.02
CA ASP A 185 -13.99 13.16 2.95
C ASP A 185 -13.54 13.55 1.51
N ALA A 186 -14.00 14.69 1.04
CA ALA A 186 -13.68 15.18 -0.31
C ALA A 186 -12.20 15.59 -0.45
N ASP A 187 -11.59 16.02 0.66
CA ASP A 187 -10.19 16.45 0.72
C ASP A 187 -9.61 16.30 2.15
N CYS A 188 -8.34 16.65 2.31
CA CYS A 188 -7.67 16.72 3.60
C CYS A 188 -7.11 18.11 3.92
N LEU A 189 -7.64 19.17 3.29
CA LEU A 189 -7.11 20.54 3.36
C LEU A 189 -6.99 21.06 4.78
N LEU A 190 -7.97 20.73 5.65
CA LEU A 190 -7.92 21.16 7.05
C LEU A 190 -6.72 20.56 7.79
N LEU A 191 -6.45 19.26 7.59
CA LEU A 191 -5.27 18.60 8.15
C LEU A 191 -3.99 19.27 7.65
N LEU A 192 -3.89 19.50 6.33
CA LEU A 192 -2.70 20.12 5.73
C LEU A 192 -2.47 21.54 6.27
N ALA A 193 -3.54 22.31 6.46
CA ALA A 193 -3.44 23.65 7.05
C ALA A 193 -2.91 23.61 8.49
N PHE A 194 -3.37 22.64 9.31
CA PHE A 194 -2.85 22.45 10.67
C PHE A 194 -1.39 22.00 10.66
N LEU A 195 -1.02 21.03 9.81
CA LEU A 195 0.36 20.59 9.68
C LEU A 195 1.28 21.74 9.24
N ARG A 196 0.85 22.53 8.26
CA ARG A 196 1.65 23.67 7.78
C ARG A 196 1.88 24.71 8.86
N ARG A 197 0.85 25.05 9.63
CA ARG A 197 1.00 26.00 10.73
C ARG A 197 1.79 25.46 11.92
N GLY A 198 1.71 24.17 12.18
CA GLY A 198 2.41 23.55 13.31
C GLY A 198 3.86 23.19 13.03
N LEU A 199 4.21 22.91 11.77
CA LEU A 199 5.53 22.43 11.40
C LEU A 199 6.45 23.52 10.83
N TYR A 200 5.90 24.60 10.27
CA TYR A 200 6.70 25.62 9.62
C TYR A 200 6.54 26.97 10.32
N PRO A 201 7.64 27.70 10.53
CA PRO A 201 7.57 29.04 11.08
C PRO A 201 6.74 29.96 10.16
N ILE A 202 5.94 30.80 10.75
CA ILE A 202 5.20 31.84 10.00
C ILE A 202 6.24 32.83 9.49
N PRO A 203 6.32 33.08 8.17
CA PRO A 203 7.18 34.16 7.69
C PRO A 203 6.75 35.48 8.33
N GLU A 204 7.72 36.24 8.89
CA GLU A 204 7.51 37.59 9.43
C GLU A 204 7.01 38.54 8.35
#